data_22a35c6f4bd167e1ee2777b41e13ae07
#
_entry.id   22a35c6f4bd167e1ee2777b41e13ae07
#
_cell.length_a   1.000
_cell.length_b   1.000
_cell.length_c   1.000
_cell.angle_alpha   90.00
_cell.angle_beta   90.00
_cell.angle_gamma   90.00
#
_symmetry.space_group_name_H-M   'P 1'
#
loop_
_entity.id
_entity.type
_entity.pdbx_description
1 polymer ?
#
loop_
_entity_poly.entity_id
_entity_poly.type
_entity_poly.pdbx_seq_one_letter_code
_entity_poly.pdbx_strand_id
1 'polypeptide(L)'
;MGQVPPQARQSAGKNKHISTGKGNPWLAGTLGEAGIGAARSKTFLGSRYHRLARRRGKQRALVAVGNSLLVIAWHLLADPAARFTDSGPDWHDRLAPIRRKRQLIAELERLSGKKVTLQDAAA
;
A
#
# COMPACT_ATOMS: atom_id res chain seq x y z
N MET A 1 13.54 -21.26 4.35
CA MET A 1 13.01 -21.47 5.72
C MET A 1 12.27 -20.22 6.15
N GLY A 2 10.95 -20.31 6.28
CA GLY A 2 10.14 -19.22 6.81
C GLY A 2 10.47 -19.01 8.28
N GLN A 3 10.92 -17.82 8.64
CA GLN A 3 11.03 -17.45 10.05
C GLN A 3 9.63 -17.40 10.64
N VAL A 4 9.38 -18.25 11.63
CA VAL A 4 8.17 -18.18 12.44
C VAL A 4 8.16 -16.80 13.12
N PRO A 5 7.09 -16.02 12.98
CA PRO A 5 7.02 -14.73 13.66
C PRO A 5 7.14 -14.94 15.17
N PRO A 6 7.90 -14.09 15.88
CA PRO A 6 8.04 -14.21 17.32
C PRO A 6 6.65 -14.15 17.98
N GLN A 7 6.34 -15.17 18.76
CA GLN A 7 5.06 -15.24 19.48
C GLN A 7 4.94 -14.09 20.48
N ALA A 8 3.74 -13.52 20.56
CA ALA A 8 3.43 -12.51 21.54
C ALA A 8 3.64 -13.05 22.95
N ARG A 9 4.63 -12.52 23.68
CA ARG A 9 4.84 -12.85 25.07
C ARG A 9 3.96 -11.95 25.92
N GLN A 10 2.96 -12.53 26.56
CA GLN A 10 2.22 -11.88 27.64
C GLN A 10 2.92 -12.16 28.96
N SER A 11 3.19 -11.12 29.72
CA SER A 11 3.67 -11.22 31.11
C SER A 11 2.83 -10.28 31.96
N ALA A 12 2.22 -10.83 33.02
CA ALA A 12 1.41 -10.09 33.97
C ALA A 12 0.29 -9.22 33.34
N GLY A 13 -0.41 -9.75 32.33
CA GLY A 13 -1.52 -9.04 31.66
C GLY A 13 -1.11 -7.89 30.74
N LYS A 14 0.20 -7.61 30.59
CA LYS A 14 0.72 -6.60 29.69
C LYS A 14 1.24 -7.23 28.41
N ASN A 15 0.73 -6.79 27.26
CA ASN A 15 1.30 -7.14 25.97
C ASN A 15 2.67 -6.46 25.81
N LYS A 16 3.75 -7.25 25.79
CA LYS A 16 5.07 -6.72 25.48
C LYS A 16 5.16 -6.44 23.99
N HIS A 17 5.66 -5.26 23.63
CA HIS A 17 5.93 -4.90 22.24
C HIS A 17 6.91 -5.92 21.64
N ILE A 18 6.48 -6.60 20.60
CA ILE A 18 7.32 -7.54 19.87
C ILE A 18 8.08 -6.73 18.83
N SER A 19 9.40 -6.75 18.93
CA SER A 19 10.24 -6.18 17.87
C SER A 19 10.19 -7.07 16.63
N THR A 20 10.24 -6.45 15.45
CA THR A 20 10.45 -7.17 14.21
C THR A 20 11.78 -7.91 14.27
N GLY A 21 11.81 -9.19 13.87
CA GLY A 21 13.03 -9.97 13.80
C GLY A 21 14.08 -9.33 12.88
N LYS A 22 15.35 -9.71 13.07
CA LYS A 22 16.45 -9.32 12.19
C LYS A 22 16.26 -10.02 10.85
N GLY A 23 15.81 -9.30 9.83
CA GLY A 23 15.72 -9.79 8.45
C GLY A 23 17.08 -9.82 7.75
N ASN A 24 17.10 -10.09 6.45
CA ASN A 24 18.29 -10.01 5.63
C ASN A 24 18.74 -8.54 5.49
N PRO A 25 19.91 -8.14 6.05
CA PRO A 25 20.35 -6.74 6.03
C PRO A 25 20.70 -6.24 4.62
N TRP A 26 21.19 -7.12 3.75
CA TRP A 26 21.50 -6.79 2.35
C TRP A 26 20.24 -6.43 1.57
N LEU A 27 19.21 -7.26 1.71
CA LEU A 27 17.92 -7.00 1.06
C LEU A 27 17.27 -5.71 1.60
N ALA A 28 17.33 -5.50 2.91
CA ALA A 28 16.82 -4.29 3.54
C ALA A 28 17.54 -3.02 3.05
N GLY A 29 18.86 -3.06 2.92
CA GLY A 29 19.65 -1.97 2.37
C GLY A 29 19.29 -1.66 0.91
N THR A 30 19.28 -2.68 0.07
CA THR A 30 18.92 -2.54 -1.36
C THR A 30 17.51 -1.99 -1.56
N LEU A 31 16.53 -2.52 -0.81
CA LEU A 31 15.15 -2.02 -0.87
C LEU A 31 15.02 -0.59 -0.33
N GLY A 32 15.83 -0.22 0.66
CA GLY A 32 15.91 1.14 1.19
C GLY A 32 16.38 2.13 0.13
N GLU A 33 17.48 1.83 -0.56
CA GLU A 33 18.03 2.65 -1.65
C GLU A 33 17.05 2.75 -2.83
N ALA A 34 16.49 1.62 -3.26
CA ALA A 34 15.48 1.58 -4.30
C ALA A 34 14.22 2.38 -3.92
N GLY A 35 13.80 2.32 -2.66
CA GLY A 35 12.70 3.11 -2.12
C GLY A 35 12.96 4.61 -2.16
N ILE A 36 14.18 5.04 -1.84
CA ILE A 36 14.60 6.45 -1.95
C ILE A 36 14.59 6.91 -3.41
N GLY A 37 15.09 6.09 -4.33
CA GLY A 37 15.04 6.35 -5.77
C GLY A 37 13.60 6.50 -6.26
N ALA A 38 12.73 5.57 -5.88
CA ALA A 38 11.31 5.61 -6.21
C ALA A 38 10.61 6.85 -5.64
N ALA A 39 10.96 7.28 -4.42
CA ALA A 39 10.40 8.48 -3.80
C ALA A 39 10.67 9.77 -4.58
N ARG A 40 11.79 9.81 -5.31
CA ARG A 40 12.18 10.96 -6.16
C ARG A 40 11.60 10.90 -7.57
N SER A 41 11.02 9.80 -7.96
CA SER A 41 10.48 9.60 -9.30
C SER A 41 9.02 10.04 -9.41
N LYS A 42 8.62 10.47 -10.62
CA LYS A 42 7.23 10.77 -10.97
C LYS A 42 6.50 9.50 -11.42
N THR A 43 6.42 8.52 -10.53
CA THR A 43 5.82 7.22 -10.78
C THR A 43 4.73 6.92 -9.77
N PHE A 44 3.99 5.83 -9.97
CA PHE A 44 3.04 5.30 -8.99
C PHE A 44 3.68 5.11 -7.60
N LEU A 45 4.89 4.55 -7.54
CA LEU A 45 5.59 4.31 -6.28
C LEU A 45 6.01 5.62 -5.61
N GLY A 46 6.44 6.62 -6.36
CA GLY A 46 6.75 7.96 -5.85
C GLY A 46 5.52 8.63 -5.25
N SER A 47 4.40 8.60 -5.95
CA SER A 47 3.11 9.09 -5.46
C SER A 47 2.66 8.36 -4.18
N ARG A 48 2.78 7.02 -4.16
CA ARG A 48 2.51 6.19 -2.98
C ARG A 48 3.37 6.59 -1.79
N TYR A 49 4.67 6.82 -2.02
CA TYR A 49 5.59 7.29 -0.97
C TYR A 49 5.11 8.59 -0.35
N HIS A 50 4.88 9.62 -1.16
CA HIS A 50 4.47 10.94 -0.67
C HIS A 50 3.14 10.90 0.08
N ARG A 51 2.18 10.14 -0.40
CA ARG A 51 0.90 9.95 0.27
C ARG A 51 1.04 9.29 1.63
N LEU A 52 1.86 8.25 1.74
CA LEU A 52 2.11 7.55 3.00
C LEU A 52 2.96 8.38 3.96
N ALA A 53 3.97 9.10 3.46
CA ALA A 53 4.85 9.93 4.26
C ALA A 53 4.09 11.05 4.99
N ARG A 54 3.09 11.66 4.35
CA ARG A 54 2.22 12.67 4.99
C ARG A 54 1.41 12.10 6.16
N ARG A 55 1.02 10.84 6.10
CA ARG A 55 0.14 10.21 7.10
C ARG A 55 0.89 9.47 8.19
N ARG A 56 1.99 8.81 7.85
CA ARG A 56 2.68 7.86 8.72
C ARG A 56 4.15 8.13 8.93
N GLY A 57 4.68 9.18 8.31
CA GLY A 57 6.09 9.54 8.37
C GLY A 57 6.96 8.86 7.31
N LYS A 58 8.13 9.44 7.07
CA LYS A 58 9.03 9.06 5.97
C LYS A 58 9.55 7.62 6.07
N GLN A 59 9.96 7.19 7.27
CA GLN A 59 10.52 5.85 7.46
C GLN A 59 9.51 4.74 7.15
N ARG A 60 8.27 4.87 7.67
CA ARG A 60 7.20 3.90 7.40
C ARG A 60 6.79 3.91 5.92
N ALA A 61 6.84 5.07 5.28
CA ALA A 61 6.59 5.18 3.85
C ALA A 61 7.65 4.46 3.02
N LEU A 62 8.94 4.58 3.37
CA LEU A 62 10.03 3.85 2.70
C LEU A 62 9.87 2.34 2.84
N VAL A 63 9.56 1.85 4.03
CA VAL A 63 9.31 0.41 4.25
C VAL A 63 8.14 -0.08 3.40
N ALA A 64 7.04 0.67 3.34
CA ALA A 64 5.87 0.32 2.54
C ALA A 64 6.17 0.31 1.02
N VAL A 65 6.98 1.24 0.53
CA VAL A 65 7.43 1.26 -0.87
C VAL A 65 8.40 0.13 -1.16
N GLY A 66 9.35 -0.14 -0.25
CA GLY A 66 10.25 -1.27 -0.33
C GLY A 66 9.51 -2.62 -0.42
N ASN A 67 8.47 -2.80 0.41
CA ASN A 67 7.61 -3.98 0.32
C ASN A 67 6.88 -4.07 -1.03
N SER A 68 6.40 -2.95 -1.57
CA SER A 68 5.77 -2.93 -2.90
C SER A 68 6.74 -3.32 -4.00
N LEU A 69 7.99 -2.84 -3.94
CA LEU A 69 9.07 -3.22 -4.87
C LEU A 69 9.36 -4.71 -4.80
N LEU A 70 9.42 -5.28 -3.60
CA LEU A 70 9.66 -6.71 -3.40
C LEU A 70 8.54 -7.56 -4.00
N VAL A 71 7.29 -7.16 -3.81
CA VAL A 71 6.12 -7.84 -4.40
C VAL A 71 6.15 -7.77 -5.92
N ILE A 72 6.47 -6.61 -6.50
CA ILE A 72 6.62 -6.45 -7.95
C ILE A 72 7.72 -7.36 -8.49
N ALA A 73 8.88 -7.35 -7.84
CA ALA A 73 10.01 -8.20 -8.22
C ALA A 73 9.64 -9.68 -8.17
N TRP A 74 8.93 -10.10 -7.13
CA TRP A 74 8.45 -11.48 -6.99
C TRP A 74 7.53 -11.88 -8.15
N HIS A 75 6.56 -11.05 -8.51
CA HIS A 75 5.66 -11.31 -9.63
C HIS A 75 6.40 -11.42 -10.97
N LEU A 76 7.38 -10.53 -11.20
CA LEU A 76 8.18 -10.54 -12.42
C LEU A 76 9.08 -11.77 -12.54
N LEU A 77 9.56 -12.29 -11.40
CA LEU A 77 10.38 -13.49 -11.37
C LEU A 77 9.56 -14.78 -11.46
N ALA A 78 8.36 -14.76 -10.88
CA ALA A 78 7.48 -15.94 -10.85
C ALA A 78 6.81 -16.23 -12.20
N ASP A 79 6.54 -15.21 -13.00
CA ASP A 79 5.88 -15.33 -14.29
C ASP A 79 6.73 -14.74 -15.40
N PRO A 80 7.30 -15.59 -16.31
CA PRO A 80 8.12 -15.12 -17.43
C PRO A 80 7.38 -14.20 -18.42
N ALA A 81 6.05 -14.29 -18.47
CA ALA A 81 5.19 -13.47 -19.32
C ALA A 81 4.85 -12.12 -18.68
N ALA A 82 5.08 -11.97 -17.38
CA ALA A 82 4.77 -10.73 -16.66
C ALA A 82 5.64 -9.57 -17.18
N ARG A 83 5.00 -8.43 -17.31
CA ARG A 83 5.66 -7.15 -17.67
C ARG A 83 5.25 -6.10 -16.67
N PHE A 84 6.22 -5.29 -16.26
CA PHE A 84 5.94 -4.15 -15.40
C PHE A 84 5.40 -2.99 -16.24
N THR A 85 4.27 -2.45 -15.84
CA THR A 85 3.73 -1.20 -16.39
C THR A 85 3.45 -0.25 -15.24
N ASP A 86 4.05 0.94 -15.29
CA ASP A 86 3.80 1.95 -14.26
C ASP A 86 2.40 2.54 -14.42
N SER A 87 1.66 2.58 -13.33
CA SER A 87 0.30 3.13 -13.30
C SER A 87 0.26 4.66 -13.30
N GLY A 88 1.42 5.31 -13.21
CA GLY A 88 1.59 6.75 -13.19
C GLY A 88 1.35 7.41 -11.81
N PRO A 89 1.80 8.65 -11.65
CA PRO A 89 1.71 9.36 -10.38
C PRO A 89 0.27 9.68 -9.97
N ASP A 90 -0.63 9.84 -10.95
CA ASP A 90 -2.02 10.25 -10.73
C ASP A 90 -2.99 9.08 -10.47
N TRP A 91 -2.48 7.86 -10.38
CA TRP A 91 -3.31 6.66 -10.21
C TRP A 91 -4.23 6.74 -8.98
N HIS A 92 -3.68 7.23 -7.85
CA HIS A 92 -4.46 7.38 -6.62
C HIS A 92 -5.53 8.46 -6.76
N ASP A 93 -5.24 9.56 -7.45
CA ASP A 93 -6.16 10.67 -7.65
C ASP A 93 -7.29 10.27 -8.61
N ARG A 94 -6.99 9.47 -9.61
CA ARG A 94 -8.01 8.88 -10.51
C ARG A 94 -8.95 7.92 -9.79
N LEU A 95 -8.49 7.20 -8.77
CA LEU A 95 -9.33 6.29 -8.00
C LEU A 95 -10.11 6.98 -6.86
N ALA A 96 -9.66 8.14 -6.40
CA ALA A 96 -10.29 8.85 -5.30
C ALA A 96 -11.77 9.19 -5.55
N PRO A 97 -12.17 9.76 -6.68
CA PRO A 97 -13.57 10.06 -6.96
C PRO A 97 -14.43 8.80 -7.07
N ILE A 98 -13.91 7.71 -7.64
CA ILE A 98 -14.64 6.43 -7.75
C ILE A 98 -14.93 5.86 -6.36
N ARG A 99 -13.93 5.87 -5.47
CA ARG A 99 -14.10 5.42 -4.07
C ARG A 99 -15.10 6.28 -3.33
N ARG A 100 -15.02 7.60 -3.47
CA ARG A 100 -15.94 8.54 -2.84
C ARG A 100 -17.37 8.33 -3.31
N LYS A 101 -17.56 8.16 -4.62
CA LYS A 101 -18.85 7.85 -5.21
C LYS A 101 -19.47 6.57 -4.62
N ARG A 102 -18.69 5.49 -4.53
CA ARG A 102 -19.16 4.23 -3.92
C ARG A 102 -19.53 4.39 -2.44
N GLN A 103 -18.75 5.15 -1.68
CA GLN A 103 -19.05 5.42 -0.27
C GLN A 103 -20.36 6.19 -0.12
N LEU A 104 -20.58 7.21 -0.93
CA LEU A 104 -21.81 8.01 -0.89
C LEU A 104 -23.04 7.18 -1.28
N ILE A 105 -22.93 6.31 -2.27
CA ILE A 105 -24.01 5.39 -2.65
C ILE A 105 -24.37 4.47 -1.49
N ALA A 106 -23.37 3.83 -0.88
CA ALA A 106 -23.57 2.91 0.25
C ALA A 106 -24.20 3.62 1.45
N GLU A 107 -23.81 4.88 1.71
CA GLU A 107 -24.39 5.69 2.78
C GLU A 107 -25.86 6.04 2.49
N LEU A 108 -26.18 6.43 1.25
CA LEU A 108 -27.57 6.69 0.83
C LEU A 108 -28.44 5.44 0.91
N GLU A 109 -27.94 4.29 0.50
CA GLU A 109 -28.65 3.01 0.61
C GLU A 109 -28.94 2.65 2.08
N ARG A 110 -27.97 2.88 2.96
CA ARG A 110 -28.14 2.64 4.40
C ARG A 110 -29.22 3.55 5.00
N LEU A 111 -29.25 4.83 4.62
CA LEU A 111 -30.20 5.80 5.16
C LEU A 111 -31.60 5.65 4.57
N SER A 112 -31.70 5.35 3.28
CA SER A 112 -32.97 5.24 2.58
C SER A 112 -33.62 3.86 2.65
N GLY A 113 -32.84 2.81 2.97
CA GLY A 113 -33.27 1.41 2.93
C GLY A 113 -33.59 0.90 1.52
N LYS A 114 -33.24 1.66 0.50
CA LYS A 114 -33.52 1.37 -0.93
C LYS A 114 -32.22 1.30 -1.71
N LYS A 115 -32.19 0.46 -2.73
CA LYS A 115 -31.06 0.37 -3.65
C LYS A 115 -30.96 1.63 -4.50
N VAL A 116 -29.78 2.25 -4.55
CA VAL A 116 -29.54 3.49 -5.29
C VAL A 116 -28.87 3.17 -6.62
N THR A 117 -29.49 3.56 -7.71
CA THR A 117 -28.92 3.52 -9.06
C THR A 117 -28.68 4.93 -9.57
N LEU A 118 -27.52 5.16 -10.16
CA LEU A 118 -27.21 6.45 -10.78
C LEU A 118 -27.66 6.43 -12.23
N GLN A 119 -28.39 7.47 -12.63
CA GLN A 119 -28.76 7.72 -14.01
C GLN A 119 -28.05 8.99 -14.46
N ASP A 120 -27.60 9.01 -15.72
CA ASP A 120 -27.05 10.22 -16.29
C ASP A 120 -28.20 11.24 -16.42
N ALA A 121 -27.92 12.49 -15.99
CA ALA A 121 -28.87 13.56 -16.17
C ALA A 121 -29.08 13.75 -17.68
N ALA A 122 -30.29 13.53 -18.16
CA ALA A 122 -30.66 13.89 -19.52
C ALA A 122 -30.51 15.42 -19.66
N ALA A 123 -29.59 15.82 -20.52
CA ALA A 123 -29.45 17.23 -20.85
C ALA A 123 -30.65 17.72 -21.63
#